data_5df3fca807110450515add141ef3b3bf
#
_entry.id   5df3fca807110450515add141ef3b3bf
#
_cell.length_a   1.000
_cell.length_b   1.000
_cell.length_c   1.000
_cell.angle_alpha   90.00
_cell.angle_beta   90.00
_cell.angle_gamma   90.00
#
_symmetry.space_group_name_H-M   'P 1'
#
loop_
_entity.id
_entity.type
_entity.pdbx_description
1 polymer ?
#
loop_
_entity_poly.entity_id
_entity_poly.type
_entity_poly.pdbx_seq_one_letter_code
_entity_poly.pdbx_strand_id
1 'polypeptide(L)'
;MRVYTRFVFFTFLFLFLFLFSFLFNFHHPKSRYRSIMTKANGQHAARKLVRLRRRNRWADKGWKKSHTFVAARSNPFGGSSHAKGIVLEKIGVGAKQPNSAIRKCVRVQLIKNDKKIIAFVPNDGCLHFIEENDEVLVSGFGRSGHAVGDIPGVRFKVMKVSNVGLYALYRQKKEKPRN
;
A
#
# COMPACT_ATOMS: atom_id res chain seq x y z
N MET A 1 18.67 -17.69 -52.85
CA MET A 1 17.81 -18.68 -52.20
C MET A 1 18.19 -19.04 -50.72
N ARG A 2 19.24 -18.46 -50.11
CA ARG A 2 19.64 -18.82 -48.70
C ARG A 2 19.07 -17.91 -47.60
N VAL A 3 18.38 -16.86 -47.92
CA VAL A 3 17.86 -15.90 -46.95
C VAL A 3 16.41 -16.21 -46.53
N TYR A 4 15.63 -16.80 -47.39
CA TYR A 4 14.23 -17.14 -47.11
C TYR A 4 14.05 -18.33 -46.17
N THR A 5 14.97 -19.27 -46.16
CA THR A 5 14.90 -20.45 -45.24
C THR A 5 15.18 -20.12 -43.79
N ARG A 6 15.93 -19.06 -43.49
CA ARG A 6 16.19 -18.62 -42.09
C ARG A 6 15.01 -17.90 -41.48
N PHE A 7 14.22 -17.18 -42.24
CA PHE A 7 13.03 -16.47 -41.75
C PHE A 7 11.88 -17.42 -41.41
N VAL A 8 11.67 -18.45 -42.20
CA VAL A 8 10.61 -19.44 -41.94
C VAL A 8 10.93 -20.30 -40.73
N PHE A 9 12.21 -20.60 -40.47
CA PHE A 9 12.61 -21.38 -39.30
C PHE A 9 12.44 -20.59 -38.01
N PHE A 10 12.68 -19.28 -38.04
CA PHE A 10 12.52 -18.42 -36.83
C PHE A 10 11.06 -18.20 -36.48
N THR A 11 10.17 -18.07 -37.43
CA THR A 11 8.73 -17.93 -37.22
C THR A 11 8.11 -19.24 -36.69
N PHE A 12 8.58 -20.39 -37.19
CA PHE A 12 8.11 -21.70 -36.72
C PHE A 12 8.60 -21.99 -35.28
N LEU A 13 9.82 -21.62 -34.94
CA LEU A 13 10.37 -21.77 -33.60
C LEU A 13 9.64 -20.86 -32.61
N PHE A 14 9.30 -19.64 -33.01
CA PHE A 14 8.55 -18.71 -32.15
C PHE A 14 7.09 -19.16 -31.92
N LEU A 15 6.46 -19.70 -32.98
CA LEU A 15 5.11 -20.26 -32.89
C LEU A 15 5.09 -21.53 -32.02
N PHE A 16 6.14 -22.36 -32.13
CA PHE A 16 6.27 -23.58 -31.31
C PHE A 16 6.53 -23.26 -29.84
N LEU A 17 7.36 -22.24 -29.54
CA LEU A 17 7.59 -21.76 -28.18
C LEU A 17 6.34 -21.09 -27.58
N PHE A 18 5.56 -20.37 -28.40
CA PHE A 18 4.30 -19.76 -27.95
C PHE A 18 3.21 -20.81 -27.69
N LEU A 19 3.09 -21.82 -28.57
CA LEU A 19 2.20 -22.96 -28.37
C LEU A 19 2.63 -23.83 -27.17
N PHE A 20 3.93 -24.03 -26.96
CA PHE A 20 4.45 -24.76 -25.81
C PHE A 20 4.22 -24.00 -24.50
N SER A 21 4.38 -22.67 -24.51
CA SER A 21 4.04 -21.82 -23.37
C SER A 21 2.54 -21.81 -23.08
N PHE A 22 1.70 -21.89 -24.12
CA PHE A 22 0.25 -21.96 -23.98
C PHE A 22 -0.23 -23.32 -23.49
N LEU A 23 0.40 -24.40 -23.93
CA LEU A 23 0.11 -25.77 -23.46
C LEU A 23 0.62 -26.03 -22.03
N PHE A 24 1.73 -25.39 -21.62
CA PHE A 24 2.26 -25.52 -20.26
C PHE A 24 1.56 -24.61 -19.23
N ASN A 25 0.86 -23.55 -19.68
CA ASN A 25 0.01 -22.73 -18.84
C ASN A 25 -1.39 -23.33 -18.59
N PHE A 26 -1.69 -24.45 -19.24
CA PHE A 26 -2.93 -25.16 -19.01
C PHE A 26 -2.74 -26.18 -17.89
N HIS A 27 -3.33 -25.88 -16.78
CA HIS A 27 -3.58 -26.83 -15.70
C HIS A 27 -2.40 -27.16 -14.77
N HIS A 28 -2.01 -26.21 -13.95
CA HIS A 28 -1.98 -26.57 -12.56
C HIS A 28 -3.44 -26.53 -12.09
N PRO A 29 -4.10 -27.66 -11.93
CA PRO A 29 -5.28 -27.70 -11.12
C PRO A 29 -4.75 -27.27 -9.76
N LYS A 30 -5.08 -26.07 -9.30
CA LYS A 30 -5.13 -25.77 -7.89
C LYS A 30 -6.07 -26.86 -7.38
N SER A 31 -5.49 -28.00 -7.02
CA SER A 31 -6.22 -29.06 -6.41
C SER A 31 -6.83 -28.41 -5.19
N ARG A 32 -8.06 -27.99 -5.38
CA ARG A 32 -8.98 -27.76 -4.30
C ARG A 32 -9.17 -29.12 -3.64
N TYR A 33 -8.12 -29.63 -3.04
CA TYR A 33 -8.27 -30.52 -1.94
C TYR A 33 -8.92 -29.68 -0.83
N ARG A 34 -10.19 -29.38 -1.04
CA ARG A 34 -11.13 -29.34 0.04
C ARG A 34 -11.07 -30.77 0.56
N SER A 35 -10.01 -31.08 1.32
CA SER A 35 -10.08 -32.24 2.18
C SER A 35 -11.36 -31.98 2.95
N ILE A 36 -12.36 -32.79 2.69
CA ILE A 36 -13.55 -32.91 3.54
C ILE A 36 -12.93 -33.36 4.85
N MET A 37 -12.42 -32.41 5.61
CA MET A 37 -11.83 -32.69 6.92
C MET A 37 -13.03 -32.92 7.81
N THR A 38 -13.49 -34.17 7.83
CA THR A 38 -14.43 -34.63 8.84
C THR A 38 -13.89 -34.15 10.19
N LYS A 39 -14.73 -33.46 10.94
CA LYS A 39 -14.37 -32.98 12.27
C LYS A 39 -14.02 -34.21 13.11
N ALA A 40 -12.91 -34.14 13.83
CA ALA A 40 -12.54 -35.20 14.74
C ALA A 40 -13.53 -35.21 15.90
N ASN A 41 -14.25 -36.35 16.11
CA ASN A 41 -15.33 -36.50 17.10
C ASN A 41 -14.97 -37.48 18.21
N GLY A 42 -13.76 -38.09 18.17
CA GLY A 42 -13.35 -39.06 19.17
C GLY A 42 -13.13 -38.44 20.55
N GLN A 43 -13.22 -39.27 21.59
CA GLN A 43 -13.07 -38.87 23.00
C GLN A 43 -11.73 -38.13 23.27
N HIS A 44 -10.67 -38.48 22.55
CA HIS A 44 -9.34 -37.87 22.68
C HIS A 44 -8.98 -36.92 21.53
N ALA A 45 -9.98 -36.29 20.91
CA ALA A 45 -9.81 -35.44 19.74
C ALA A 45 -9.25 -34.03 20.02
N ALA A 46 -9.14 -33.62 21.28
CA ALA A 46 -8.79 -32.23 21.68
C ALA A 46 -7.49 -31.73 21.03
N ARG A 47 -6.42 -32.51 21.03
CA ARG A 47 -5.14 -32.12 20.39
C ARG A 47 -5.28 -31.89 18.89
N LYS A 48 -6.04 -32.74 18.20
CA LYS A 48 -6.29 -32.61 16.75
C LYS A 48 -7.13 -31.38 16.45
N LEU A 49 -8.15 -31.10 17.26
CA LEU A 49 -9.00 -29.91 17.12
C LEU A 49 -8.21 -28.62 17.33
N VAL A 50 -7.35 -28.55 18.32
CA VAL A 50 -6.45 -27.39 18.55
C VAL A 50 -5.50 -27.20 17.37
N ARG A 51 -4.90 -28.28 16.86
CA ARG A 51 -4.00 -28.23 15.69
C ARG A 51 -4.74 -27.73 14.43
N LEU A 52 -5.94 -28.23 14.20
CA LEU A 52 -6.79 -27.79 13.08
C LEU A 52 -7.18 -26.31 13.22
N ARG A 53 -7.55 -25.85 14.41
CA ARG A 53 -7.88 -24.45 14.67
C ARG A 53 -6.68 -23.56 14.40
N ARG A 54 -5.50 -23.89 14.89
CA ARG A 54 -4.25 -23.14 14.63
C ARG A 54 -3.95 -23.06 13.13
N ARG A 55 -4.10 -24.16 12.41
CA ARG A 55 -3.91 -24.23 10.97
C ARG A 55 -4.91 -23.37 10.21
N ASN A 56 -6.20 -23.47 10.56
CA ASN A 56 -7.27 -22.71 9.89
C ASN A 56 -7.19 -21.21 10.16
N ARG A 57 -6.63 -20.80 11.30
CA ARG A 57 -6.43 -19.39 11.64
C ARG A 57 -5.56 -18.65 10.62
N TRP A 58 -4.63 -19.33 9.99
CA TRP A 58 -3.79 -18.76 8.91
C TRP A 58 -4.57 -18.42 7.64
N ALA A 59 -5.75 -18.95 7.44
CA ALA A 59 -6.63 -18.59 6.33
C ALA A 59 -7.30 -17.21 6.53
N ASP A 60 -7.42 -16.76 7.78
CA ASP A 60 -7.92 -15.43 8.10
C ASP A 60 -6.88 -14.36 7.73
N LYS A 61 -7.25 -13.51 6.75
CA LYS A 61 -6.37 -12.45 6.27
C LYS A 61 -6.03 -11.40 7.33
N GLY A 62 -6.99 -11.08 8.22
CA GLY A 62 -6.81 -10.12 9.30
C GLY A 62 -5.79 -10.63 10.31
N TRP A 63 -6.00 -11.84 10.80
CA TRP A 63 -5.09 -12.49 11.75
C TRP A 63 -3.70 -12.70 11.17
N LYS A 64 -3.61 -13.17 9.89
CA LYS A 64 -2.33 -13.34 9.20
C LYS A 64 -1.53 -12.03 9.10
N LYS A 65 -2.20 -10.92 8.76
CA LYS A 65 -1.54 -9.61 8.69
C LYS A 65 -0.99 -9.14 10.04
N SER A 66 -1.73 -9.36 11.13
CA SER A 66 -1.30 -8.94 12.46
C SER A 66 -0.14 -9.79 13.02
N HIS A 67 -0.01 -11.06 12.56
CA HIS A 67 1.00 -12.00 13.04
C HIS A 67 2.20 -12.17 12.09
N THR A 68 2.20 -11.51 10.95
CA THR A 68 3.35 -11.53 10.03
C THR A 68 4.13 -10.22 10.15
N PHE A 69 5.43 -10.31 10.42
CA PHE A 69 6.35 -9.16 10.46
C PHE A 69 6.40 -8.37 9.15
N VAL A 70 6.01 -8.98 8.04
CA VAL A 70 5.97 -8.34 6.73
C VAL A 70 5.06 -7.13 6.71
N ALA A 71 3.88 -7.21 7.35
CA ALA A 71 2.94 -6.09 7.43
C ALA A 71 3.50 -4.91 8.26
N ALA A 72 4.15 -5.19 9.38
CA ALA A 72 4.80 -4.18 10.20
C ALA A 72 6.00 -3.53 9.47
N ARG A 73 6.76 -4.32 8.71
CA ARG A 73 7.92 -3.86 7.94
C ARG A 73 7.54 -3.01 6.73
N SER A 74 6.45 -3.36 6.05
CA SER A 74 5.95 -2.64 4.87
C SER A 74 5.18 -1.37 5.20
N ASN A 75 4.58 -1.27 6.41
CA ASN A 75 3.85 -0.08 6.83
C ASN A 75 4.85 1.01 7.27
N PRO A 76 4.83 2.20 6.64
CA PRO A 76 5.70 3.30 7.06
C PRO A 76 5.53 3.70 8.51
N PHE A 77 4.31 3.61 9.05
CA PHE A 77 4.02 3.99 10.44
C PHE A 77 4.32 2.88 11.47
N GLY A 78 4.64 1.66 11.02
CA GLY A 78 4.91 0.56 11.93
C GLY A 78 3.74 0.17 12.84
N GLY A 79 2.50 0.45 12.42
CA GLY A 79 1.28 0.15 13.17
C GLY A 79 0.70 1.31 13.99
N SER A 80 1.40 2.45 14.13
CA SER A 80 0.84 3.64 14.77
C SER A 80 -0.18 4.35 13.89
N SER A 81 -1.14 5.05 14.49
CA SER A 81 -2.17 5.81 13.77
C SER A 81 -1.62 7.07 13.10
N HIS A 82 -0.63 7.70 13.70
CA HIS A 82 0.01 8.93 13.27
C HIS A 82 1.53 8.80 13.38
N ALA A 83 2.24 9.60 12.62
CA ALA A 83 3.69 9.70 12.71
C ALA A 83 4.14 11.14 12.48
N LYS A 84 5.17 11.55 13.21
CA LYS A 84 5.85 12.82 13.00
C LYS A 84 6.89 12.68 11.90
N GLY A 85 7.08 13.72 11.13
CA GLY A 85 8.09 13.79 10.08
C GLY A 85 8.49 15.21 9.76
N ILE A 86 9.56 15.34 9.00
CA ILE A 86 10.10 16.62 8.53
C ILE A 86 9.76 16.75 7.04
N VAL A 87 9.29 17.91 6.64
CA VAL A 87 8.98 18.23 5.24
C VAL A 87 10.28 18.42 4.47
N LEU A 88 10.46 17.65 3.40
CA LEU A 88 11.63 17.78 2.51
C LEU A 88 11.34 18.74 1.36
N GLU A 89 10.16 18.61 0.73
CA GLU A 89 9.79 19.39 -0.45
C GLU A 89 8.27 19.45 -0.63
N LYS A 90 7.80 20.44 -1.35
CA LYS A 90 6.40 20.60 -1.78
C LYS A 90 6.24 19.98 -3.17
N ILE A 91 5.23 19.12 -3.35
CA ILE A 91 5.03 18.36 -4.60
C ILE A 91 3.60 18.55 -5.09
N GLY A 92 3.45 18.70 -6.40
CA GLY A 92 2.16 18.58 -7.08
C GLY A 92 1.98 17.18 -7.66
N VAL A 93 0.87 16.52 -7.36
CA VAL A 93 0.52 15.21 -7.92
C VAL A 93 -0.65 15.35 -8.87
N GLY A 94 -0.49 14.91 -10.12
CA GLY A 94 -1.56 14.92 -11.11
C GLY A 94 -2.72 14.01 -10.72
N ALA A 95 -3.95 14.48 -10.92
CA ALA A 95 -5.13 13.67 -10.68
C ALA A 95 -5.28 12.55 -11.70
N LYS A 96 -5.94 11.45 -11.30
CA LYS A 96 -6.32 10.36 -12.21
C LYS A 96 -7.45 10.79 -13.12
N GLN A 97 -7.49 10.21 -14.34
CA GLN A 97 -8.65 10.37 -15.21
C GLN A 97 -9.93 9.81 -14.54
N PRO A 98 -11.11 10.42 -14.77
CA PRO A 98 -11.40 11.49 -15.74
C PRO A 98 -11.05 12.92 -15.25
N ASN A 99 -10.51 13.07 -14.04
CA ASN A 99 -10.22 14.37 -13.46
C ASN A 99 -8.90 14.95 -13.98
N SER A 100 -8.83 16.27 -14.07
CA SER A 100 -7.62 17.00 -14.43
C SER A 100 -7.36 18.09 -13.38
N ALA A 101 -6.39 17.84 -12.50
CA ALA A 101 -6.00 18.76 -11.43
C ALA A 101 -4.59 18.41 -10.92
N ILE A 102 -3.94 19.38 -10.27
CA ILE A 102 -2.68 19.17 -9.54
C ILE A 102 -3.00 19.20 -8.05
N ARG A 103 -2.95 18.04 -7.41
CA ARG A 103 -3.20 17.88 -5.98
C ARG A 103 -1.96 18.25 -5.18
N LYS A 104 -2.15 19.14 -4.20
CA LYS A 104 -1.05 19.66 -3.39
C LYS A 104 -0.64 18.65 -2.33
N CYS A 105 0.60 18.21 -2.41
CA CYS A 105 1.19 17.21 -1.51
C CYS A 105 2.55 17.70 -1.02
N VAL A 106 3.07 17.03 0.01
CA VAL A 106 4.42 17.25 0.54
C VAL A 106 5.14 15.91 0.64
N ARG A 107 6.44 15.93 0.37
CA ARG A 107 7.31 14.80 0.68
C ARG A 107 7.83 14.94 2.10
N VAL A 108 7.59 13.96 2.92
CA VAL A 108 7.91 13.97 4.34
C VAL A 108 8.82 12.79 4.67
N GLN A 109 9.88 13.05 5.40
CA GLN A 109 10.72 12.04 6.02
C GLN A 109 10.23 11.79 7.45
N LEU A 110 9.87 10.55 7.77
CA LEU A 110 9.42 10.19 9.10
C LEU A 110 10.60 10.15 10.08
N ILE A 111 10.44 10.75 11.26
CA ILE A 111 11.47 10.78 12.31
C ILE A 111 11.72 9.38 12.88
N LYS A 112 10.67 8.54 12.93
CA LYS A 112 10.73 7.23 13.59
C LYS A 112 11.62 6.20 12.86
N ASN A 113 11.66 6.23 11.53
CA ASN A 113 12.28 5.19 10.71
C ASN A 113 12.90 5.70 9.41
N ASP A 114 13.07 7.01 9.27
CA ASP A 114 13.67 7.71 8.12
C ASP A 114 13.02 7.41 6.76
N LYS A 115 11.85 6.76 6.76
CA LYS A 115 11.13 6.46 5.53
C LYS A 115 10.53 7.72 4.94
N LYS A 116 10.73 7.90 3.64
CA LYS A 116 10.15 9.01 2.88
C LYS A 116 8.75 8.63 2.38
N ILE A 117 7.77 9.47 2.64
CA ILE A 117 6.39 9.28 2.22
C ILE A 117 5.85 10.56 1.56
N ILE A 118 4.82 10.40 0.73
CA ILE A 118 4.07 11.54 0.17
C ILE A 118 2.77 11.66 0.97
N ALA A 119 2.52 12.86 1.50
CA ALA A 119 1.31 13.19 2.25
C ALA A 119 0.54 14.31 1.55
N PHE A 120 -0.77 14.13 1.43
CA PHE A 120 -1.68 15.13 0.87
C PHE A 120 -1.92 16.27 1.88
N VAL A 121 -1.99 17.47 1.39
CA VAL A 121 -2.32 18.67 2.18
C VAL A 121 -3.80 19.02 1.94
N PRO A 122 -4.69 18.76 2.92
CA PRO A 122 -6.10 19.06 2.76
C PRO A 122 -6.38 20.57 2.84
N ASN A 123 -7.50 20.98 2.25
CA ASN A 123 -8.02 22.34 2.12
C ASN A 123 -7.18 23.25 1.21
N ASP A 124 -7.87 24.14 0.53
CA ASP A 124 -7.25 25.10 -0.39
C ASP A 124 -6.37 26.10 0.37
N GLY A 125 -5.21 26.39 -0.21
CA GLY A 125 -4.26 27.35 0.35
C GLY A 125 -3.44 26.83 1.54
N CYS A 126 -3.78 25.69 2.13
CA CYS A 126 -3.06 25.17 3.31
C CYS A 126 -1.59 24.81 3.03
N LEU A 127 -1.21 24.64 1.78
CA LEU A 127 0.20 24.44 1.42
C LEU A 127 1.09 25.64 1.77
N HIS A 128 0.53 26.86 1.85
CA HIS A 128 1.27 28.07 2.22
C HIS A 128 1.71 28.07 3.69
N PHE A 129 0.98 27.36 4.57
CA PHE A 129 1.36 27.24 5.97
C PHE A 129 2.50 26.26 6.22
N ILE A 130 2.83 25.43 5.23
CA ILE A 130 3.88 24.42 5.32
C ILE A 130 5.13 24.94 4.64
N GLU A 131 6.24 24.92 5.34
CA GLU A 131 7.56 25.24 4.80
C GLU A 131 8.46 24.03 4.77
N GLU A 132 9.57 24.10 4.05
CA GLU A 132 10.60 23.07 4.09
C GLU A 132 11.23 23.03 5.47
N ASN A 133 11.59 21.86 5.94
CA ASN A 133 12.09 21.55 7.27
C ASN A 133 11.08 21.69 8.43
N ASP A 134 9.81 22.00 8.17
CA ASP A 134 8.78 22.01 9.20
C ASP A 134 8.52 20.60 9.75
N GLU A 135 8.30 20.51 11.07
CA GLU A 135 7.79 19.30 11.71
C GLU A 135 6.28 19.17 11.42
N VAL A 136 5.88 18.07 10.82
CA VAL A 136 4.48 17.77 10.51
C VAL A 136 4.02 16.47 11.16
N LEU A 137 2.77 16.44 11.58
CA LEU A 137 2.09 15.21 11.99
C LEU A 137 1.27 14.68 10.83
N VAL A 138 1.56 13.46 10.43
CA VAL A 138 0.92 12.77 9.30
C VAL A 138 0.05 11.63 9.81
N SER A 139 -1.10 11.44 9.18
CA SER A 139 -2.02 10.33 9.44
C SER A 139 -2.32 9.55 8.17
N GLY A 140 -2.92 8.37 8.33
CA GLY A 140 -3.50 7.62 7.20
C GLY A 140 -4.70 8.35 6.60
N PHE A 141 -5.09 7.93 5.40
CA PHE A 141 -6.21 8.53 4.66
C PHE A 141 -7.57 7.83 4.93
N GLY A 142 -7.63 6.90 5.87
CA GLY A 142 -8.84 6.17 6.23
C GLY A 142 -9.13 4.90 5.42
N ARG A 143 -8.36 4.59 4.37
CA ARG A 143 -8.52 3.38 3.55
C ARG A 143 -7.48 2.28 3.80
N SER A 144 -6.98 2.18 5.03
CA SER A 144 -6.07 1.09 5.44
C SER A 144 -4.89 0.84 4.47
N GLY A 145 -4.23 1.91 4.04
CA GLY A 145 -3.06 1.84 3.17
C GLY A 145 -3.35 1.83 1.66
N HIS A 146 -4.59 2.11 1.26
CA HIS A 146 -4.94 2.38 -0.14
C HIS A 146 -5.02 3.90 -0.40
N ALA A 147 -4.71 4.30 -1.63
CA ALA A 147 -4.89 5.68 -2.07
C ALA A 147 -6.38 6.08 -2.08
N VAL A 148 -6.67 7.35 -1.84
CA VAL A 148 -8.02 7.90 -1.76
C VAL A 148 -8.30 8.83 -2.92
N GLY A 149 -9.50 8.71 -3.48
CA GLY A 149 -9.98 9.59 -4.55
C GLY A 149 -9.15 9.47 -5.83
N ASP A 150 -8.92 10.60 -6.46
CA ASP A 150 -8.21 10.73 -7.73
C ASP A 150 -6.69 10.92 -7.59
N ILE A 151 -6.14 10.82 -6.37
CA ILE A 151 -4.72 11.06 -6.10
C ILE A 151 -3.94 9.74 -6.22
N PRO A 152 -3.11 9.55 -7.26
CA PRO A 152 -2.40 8.30 -7.45
C PRO A 152 -1.30 8.11 -6.39
N GLY A 153 -1.27 6.94 -5.76
CA GLY A 153 -0.19 6.53 -4.86
C GLY A 153 -0.12 7.24 -3.50
N VAL A 154 -0.93 8.26 -3.23
CA VAL A 154 -0.93 9.00 -1.96
C VAL A 154 -1.88 8.35 -0.96
N ARG A 155 -1.34 7.91 0.17
CA ARG A 155 -2.03 7.13 1.21
C ARG A 155 -2.09 7.84 2.57
N PHE A 156 -1.50 9.02 2.67
CA PHE A 156 -1.32 9.77 3.91
C PHE A 156 -1.77 11.21 3.72
N LYS A 157 -2.14 11.88 4.81
CA LYS A 157 -2.50 13.30 4.85
C LYS A 157 -1.83 14.01 6.02
N VAL A 158 -1.54 15.29 5.85
CA VAL A 158 -1.01 16.14 6.90
C VAL A 158 -2.16 16.57 7.83
N MET A 159 -1.93 16.46 9.15
CA MET A 159 -2.90 16.84 10.19
C MET A 159 -2.49 18.08 10.97
N LYS A 160 -1.20 18.18 11.30
CA LYS A 160 -0.64 19.31 12.07
C LYS A 160 0.67 19.77 11.45
N VAL A 161 0.94 21.06 11.57
CA VAL A 161 2.20 21.70 11.21
C VAL A 161 2.70 22.46 12.44
N SER A 162 3.97 22.25 12.83
CA SER A 162 4.56 22.88 14.03
C SER A 162 3.65 22.76 15.26
N ASN A 163 3.12 21.56 15.51
CA ASN A 163 2.17 21.22 16.57
C ASN A 163 0.77 21.88 16.49
N VAL A 164 0.50 22.72 15.49
CA VAL A 164 -0.81 23.36 15.27
C VAL A 164 -1.61 22.57 14.23
N GLY A 165 -2.89 22.33 14.51
CA GLY A 165 -3.78 21.64 13.58
C GLY A 165 -3.99 22.43 12.29
N LEU A 166 -3.79 21.80 11.14
CA LEU A 166 -3.92 22.46 9.84
C LEU A 166 -5.31 23.07 9.61
N TYR A 167 -6.36 22.42 10.10
CA TYR A 167 -7.72 22.95 10.03
C TYR A 167 -7.92 24.20 10.88
N ALA A 168 -7.22 24.31 12.01
CA ALA A 168 -7.27 25.51 12.85
C ALA A 168 -6.57 26.71 12.18
N LEU A 169 -5.47 26.48 11.46
CA LEU A 169 -4.79 27.47 10.61
C LEU A 169 -5.70 27.92 9.46
N TYR A 170 -6.36 26.98 8.80
CA TYR A 170 -7.30 27.25 7.71
C TYR A 170 -8.48 28.12 8.16
N ARG A 171 -9.00 27.88 9.36
CA ARG A 171 -10.10 28.65 9.97
C ARG A 171 -9.63 29.91 10.68
N GLN A 172 -8.35 30.23 10.63
CA GLN A 172 -7.75 31.42 11.33
C GLN A 172 -8.02 31.43 12.84
N LYS A 173 -8.27 30.26 13.44
CA LYS A 173 -8.45 30.15 14.89
C LYS A 173 -7.14 30.11 15.67
N LYS A 174 -6.05 29.79 15.01
CA LYS A 174 -4.68 29.73 15.53
C LYS A 174 -3.71 30.20 14.49
N GLU A 175 -2.59 30.74 14.92
CA GLU A 175 -1.47 31.11 14.06
C GLU A 175 -0.36 30.07 14.14
N LYS A 176 0.46 29.98 13.08
CA LYS A 176 1.67 29.17 13.09
C LYS A 176 2.68 29.84 14.04
N PRO A 177 3.27 29.12 15.01
CA PRO A 177 4.35 29.66 15.81
C PRO A 177 5.51 30.06 14.89
N ARG A 178 6.05 31.25 15.09
CA ARG A 178 7.27 31.70 14.42
C ARG A 178 8.44 31.01 15.13
N ASN A 179 9.26 30.30 14.37
CA ASN A 179 10.54 29.74 14.86
C ASN A 179 11.59 30.81 14.81
#